data_6c9c65a89229752cb5b95193920c66ac
#
_entry.id   6c9c65a89229752cb5b95193920c66ac
#
_cell.length_a   1.000
_cell.length_b   1.000
_cell.length_c   1.000
_cell.angle_alpha   90.00
_cell.angle_beta   90.00
_cell.angle_gamma   90.00
#
_symmetry.space_group_name_H-M   'P 1'
#
loop_
_entity.id
_entity.type
_entity.pdbx_description
1 polymer ?
#
loop_
_entity_poly.entity_id
_entity_poly.type
_entity_poly.pdbx_seq_one_letter_code
_entity_poly.pdbx_strand_id
1 'polypeptide(L)'
;MKIRIKQLHPAARMPARGTAGAGGLDLYAVKDMMFLEGRPTKVPTGIAIEIPAGHAGFIMTRSSTALAGVHVSQTLIDSDYRGELFITATKYCGDSDHFNVYTGDRIAQLYIVPLPGVEFEWADELSETSRGAGGYGSTGR
;
A
#
# COMPACT_ATOMS: atom_id res chain seq x y z
N MET A 1 -17.30 9.90 3.08
CA MET A 1 -17.19 8.45 3.41
C MET A 1 -16.65 8.32 4.82
N LYS A 2 -17.22 7.44 5.63
CA LYS A 2 -16.74 7.11 6.99
C LYS A 2 -16.22 5.67 6.99
N ILE A 3 -15.00 5.45 7.52
CA ILE A 3 -14.37 4.13 7.63
C ILE A 3 -14.22 3.84 9.12
N ARG A 4 -14.69 2.67 9.55
CA ARG A 4 -14.52 2.20 10.93
C ARG A 4 -13.16 1.53 11.07
N ILE A 5 -12.49 1.80 12.17
CA ILE A 5 -11.16 1.24 12.49
C ILE A 5 -11.24 0.62 13.87
N LYS A 6 -10.73 -0.62 13.96
CA LYS A 6 -10.57 -1.34 15.22
C LYS A 6 -9.10 -1.27 15.64
N GLN A 7 -8.86 -0.81 16.86
CA GLN A 7 -7.54 -0.88 17.47
C GLN A 7 -7.28 -2.30 17.96
N LEU A 8 -6.15 -2.87 17.56
CA LEU A 8 -5.71 -4.22 17.93
C LEU A 8 -4.46 -4.21 18.81
N HIS A 9 -3.75 -3.07 18.89
CA HIS A 9 -2.54 -2.91 19.67
C HIS A 9 -2.54 -1.55 20.40
N PRO A 10 -2.08 -1.47 21.67
CA PRO A 10 -2.09 -0.21 22.44
C PRO A 10 -1.32 0.95 21.77
N ALA A 11 -0.23 0.64 21.04
CA ALA A 11 0.56 1.62 20.31
C ALA A 11 -0.01 1.97 18.92
N ALA A 12 -1.13 1.37 18.51
CA ALA A 12 -1.74 1.66 17.21
C ALA A 12 -2.21 3.11 17.12
N ARG A 13 -1.99 3.72 15.97
CA ARG A 13 -2.40 5.10 15.67
C ARG A 13 -3.44 5.12 14.57
N MET A 14 -4.36 6.05 14.65
CA MET A 14 -5.33 6.32 13.59
C MET A 14 -4.59 6.78 12.34
N PRO A 15 -4.84 6.17 11.16
CA PRO A 15 -4.31 6.67 9.90
C PRO A 15 -4.70 8.13 9.69
N ALA A 16 -3.74 8.97 9.36
CA ALA A 16 -3.95 10.41 9.23
C ALA A 16 -3.32 10.96 7.96
N ARG A 17 -3.92 12.02 7.41
CA ARG A 17 -3.31 12.79 6.32
C ARG A 17 -2.22 13.69 6.88
N GLY A 18 -1.09 13.74 6.20
CA GLY A 18 -0.02 14.67 6.58
C GLY A 18 -0.39 16.14 6.37
N THR A 19 -1.23 16.42 5.36
CA THR A 19 -1.82 17.73 5.06
C THR A 19 -3.26 17.54 4.58
N ALA A 20 -4.06 18.59 4.57
CA ALA A 20 -5.45 18.54 4.08
C ALA A 20 -5.56 18.05 2.63
N GLY A 21 -4.56 18.37 1.79
CA GLY A 21 -4.49 17.95 0.38
C GLY A 21 -3.78 16.62 0.13
N ALA A 22 -3.28 15.94 1.17
CA ALA A 22 -2.59 14.66 0.99
C ALA A 22 -3.55 13.58 0.48
N GLY A 23 -3.16 12.85 -0.57
CA GLY A 23 -3.95 11.75 -1.12
C GLY A 23 -3.96 10.51 -0.22
N GLY A 24 -2.82 10.23 0.42
CA GLY A 24 -2.63 9.07 1.29
C GLY A 24 -2.86 9.36 2.76
N LEU A 25 -3.14 8.31 3.51
CA LEU A 25 -3.26 8.27 4.96
C LEU A 25 -2.04 7.53 5.51
N ASP A 26 -1.24 8.16 6.34
CA ASP A 26 -0.05 7.55 6.93
C ASP A 26 -0.41 6.32 7.77
N LEU A 27 0.34 5.23 7.59
CA LEU A 27 0.30 4.02 8.40
C LEU A 27 1.56 3.94 9.27
N TYR A 28 1.36 3.54 10.53
CA TYR A 28 2.38 3.57 11.56
C TYR A 28 2.76 2.16 12.01
N ALA A 29 4.05 1.94 12.27
CA ALA A 29 4.51 0.73 12.92
C ALA A 29 4.14 0.75 14.42
N VAL A 30 3.77 -0.41 14.97
CA VAL A 30 3.50 -0.56 16.41
C VAL A 30 4.61 -1.32 17.16
N LYS A 31 5.69 -1.63 16.46
CA LYS A 31 6.79 -2.43 16.98
C LYS A 31 8.11 -1.96 16.40
N ASP A 32 9.14 -1.93 17.22
CA ASP A 32 10.51 -1.70 16.78
C ASP A 32 11.00 -2.91 15.99
N MET A 33 11.58 -2.64 14.82
CA MET A 33 12.00 -3.67 13.86
C MET A 33 13.24 -3.20 13.10
N MET A 34 13.96 -4.15 12.54
CA MET A 34 15.05 -3.90 11.62
C MET A 34 14.79 -4.65 10.31
N PHE A 35 14.86 -3.95 9.19
CA PHE A 35 14.83 -4.55 7.86
C PHE A 35 16.25 -4.83 7.42
N LEU A 36 16.49 -6.04 6.98
CA LEU A 36 17.73 -6.41 6.31
C LEU A 36 17.55 -6.32 4.79
N GLU A 37 18.62 -5.98 4.11
CA GLU A 37 18.62 -5.89 2.65
C GLU A 37 18.18 -7.21 2.01
N GLY A 38 17.33 -7.09 0.98
CA GLY A 38 16.79 -8.21 0.22
C GLY A 38 15.76 -9.08 0.95
N ARG A 39 15.41 -8.77 2.21
CA ARG A 39 14.45 -9.56 2.99
C ARG A 39 13.12 -8.85 3.16
N PRO A 40 12.01 -9.37 2.58
CA PRO A 40 10.67 -8.85 2.87
C PRO A 40 10.35 -8.99 4.35
N THR A 41 9.92 -7.88 4.96
CA THR A 41 9.59 -7.81 6.38
C THR A 41 8.15 -7.38 6.56
N LYS A 42 7.41 -8.10 7.41
CA LYS A 42 6.01 -7.82 7.73
C LYS A 42 5.93 -6.91 8.96
N VAL A 43 5.47 -5.67 8.75
CA VAL A 43 5.35 -4.65 9.81
C VAL A 43 3.91 -4.59 10.29
N PRO A 44 3.63 -4.85 11.56
CA PRO A 44 2.29 -4.71 12.13
C PRO A 44 1.92 -3.25 12.30
N THR A 45 0.67 -2.89 11.98
CA THR A 45 0.10 -1.54 12.19
C THR A 45 -0.79 -1.47 13.42
N GLY A 46 -1.18 -2.62 13.97
CA GLY A 46 -2.06 -2.73 15.13
C GLY A 46 -3.49 -2.27 14.87
N ILE A 47 -3.92 -2.14 13.62
CA ILE A 47 -5.30 -1.76 13.26
C ILE A 47 -5.92 -2.75 12.26
N ALA A 48 -7.24 -2.90 12.37
CA ALA A 48 -8.09 -3.46 11.32
C ALA A 48 -9.06 -2.38 10.85
N ILE A 49 -9.43 -2.42 9.57
CA ILE A 49 -10.34 -1.43 8.96
C ILE A 49 -11.54 -2.10 8.32
N GLU A 50 -12.62 -1.35 8.21
CA GLU A 50 -13.81 -1.76 7.48
C GLU A 50 -14.03 -0.81 6.30
N ILE A 51 -13.58 -1.24 5.14
CA ILE A 51 -13.75 -0.51 3.89
C ILE A 51 -15.18 -0.73 3.39
N PRO A 52 -15.91 0.31 2.97
CA PRO A 52 -17.25 0.16 2.41
C PRO A 52 -17.24 -0.68 1.13
N ALA A 53 -18.32 -1.45 0.90
CA ALA A 53 -18.53 -2.18 -0.35
C ALA A 53 -18.39 -1.24 -1.57
N GLY A 54 -17.89 -1.76 -2.67
CA GLY A 54 -17.58 -0.98 -3.88
C GLY A 54 -16.29 -0.14 -3.77
N HIS A 55 -15.48 -0.35 -2.75
CA HIS A 55 -14.17 0.29 -2.59
C HIS A 55 -13.11 -0.73 -2.19
N ALA A 56 -11.86 -0.39 -2.44
CA ALA A 56 -10.69 -1.11 -1.94
C ALA A 56 -9.68 -0.15 -1.33
N GLY A 57 -8.82 -0.69 -0.48
CA GLY A 57 -7.65 0.03 0.04
C GLY A 57 -6.38 -0.41 -0.66
N PHE A 58 -5.44 0.52 -0.86
CA PHE A 58 -4.10 0.20 -1.33
C PHE A 58 -3.06 0.72 -0.35
N ILE A 59 -2.18 -0.16 0.09
CA ILE A 59 -1.00 0.22 0.87
C ILE A 59 0.15 0.45 -0.11
N MET A 60 0.81 1.58 0.02
CA MET A 60 1.89 2.00 -0.88
C MET A 60 3.08 2.59 -0.14
N THR A 61 4.22 2.61 -0.81
CA THR A 61 5.43 3.28 -0.35
C THR A 61 5.22 4.79 -0.23
N ARG A 62 5.72 5.40 0.85
CA ARG A 62 5.86 6.86 0.99
C ARG A 62 7.14 7.33 0.28
N SER A 63 7.14 8.55 -0.22
CA SER A 63 8.31 9.13 -0.94
C SER A 63 9.59 9.08 -0.08
N SER A 64 9.50 9.45 1.20
CA SER A 64 10.66 9.41 2.11
C SER A 64 11.16 8.00 2.39
N THR A 65 10.25 7.02 2.48
CA THR A 65 10.58 5.61 2.66
C THR A 65 11.27 5.06 1.40
N ALA A 66 10.78 5.41 0.22
CA ALA A 66 11.41 5.05 -1.05
C ALA A 66 12.81 5.64 -1.18
N LEU A 67 12.99 6.93 -0.82
CA LEU A 67 14.29 7.60 -0.86
C LEU A 67 15.30 6.96 0.11
N ALA A 68 14.84 6.41 1.22
CA ALA A 68 15.68 5.63 2.14
C ALA A 68 16.01 4.21 1.64
N GLY A 69 15.68 3.89 0.40
CA GLY A 69 15.94 2.58 -0.21
C GLY A 69 15.03 1.45 0.28
N VAL A 70 13.89 1.79 0.86
CA VAL A 70 12.89 0.83 1.33
C VAL A 70 11.65 0.89 0.43
N HIS A 71 11.28 -0.23 -0.12
CA HIS A 71 10.07 -0.38 -0.92
C HIS A 71 8.99 -1.12 -0.12
N VAL A 72 7.80 -0.56 -0.10
CA VAL A 72 6.60 -1.22 0.42
C VAL A 72 5.91 -1.90 -0.73
N SER A 73 5.72 -3.22 -0.63
CA SER A 73 4.94 -3.97 -1.61
C SER A 73 3.52 -3.44 -1.65
N GLN A 74 3.05 -3.07 -2.83
CA GLN A 74 1.68 -2.65 -3.01
C GLN A 74 0.74 -3.79 -2.62
N THR A 75 -0.15 -3.54 -1.67
CA THR A 75 -1.10 -4.52 -1.14
C THR A 75 -2.50 -4.00 -1.32
N LEU A 76 -3.35 -4.80 -1.98
CA LEU A 76 -4.79 -4.57 -2.07
C LEU A 76 -5.46 -5.05 -0.78
N ILE A 77 -6.34 -4.22 -0.24
CA ILE A 77 -7.16 -4.52 0.93
C ILE A 77 -8.62 -4.55 0.48
N ASP A 78 -9.20 -5.72 0.52
CA ASP A 78 -10.57 -5.96 0.10
C ASP A 78 -11.58 -5.37 1.10
N SER A 79 -12.77 -5.02 0.62
CA SER A 79 -13.82 -4.43 1.46
C SER A 79 -14.35 -5.40 2.52
N ASP A 80 -14.22 -6.70 2.34
CA ASP A 80 -14.64 -7.74 3.29
C ASP A 80 -13.50 -8.23 4.20
N TYR A 81 -12.26 -7.74 4.02
CA TYR A 81 -11.15 -8.07 4.92
C TYR A 81 -11.34 -7.40 6.29
N ARG A 82 -11.17 -8.17 7.38
CA ARG A 82 -11.33 -7.72 8.77
C ARG A 82 -10.11 -8.02 9.64
N GLY A 83 -9.03 -8.52 9.04
CA GLY A 83 -7.78 -8.77 9.75
C GLY A 83 -6.95 -7.51 9.98
N GLU A 84 -5.86 -7.66 10.71
CA GLU A 84 -4.89 -6.59 10.89
C GLU A 84 -4.26 -6.17 9.57
N LEU A 85 -4.10 -4.87 9.37
CA LEU A 85 -3.31 -4.34 8.26
C LEU A 85 -1.82 -4.54 8.54
N PHE A 86 -1.14 -5.19 7.64
CA PHE A 86 0.30 -5.34 7.67
C PHE A 86 0.93 -4.61 6.49
N ILE A 87 2.07 -4.00 6.74
CA ILE A 87 2.91 -3.41 5.71
C ILE A 87 4.00 -4.42 5.37
N THR A 88 4.09 -4.85 4.11
CA THR A 88 5.21 -5.68 3.65
C THR A 88 6.24 -4.76 3.02
N ALA A 89 7.43 -4.67 3.62
CA ALA A 89 8.49 -3.77 3.16
C ALA A 89 9.80 -4.54 2.97
N THR A 90 10.60 -4.09 2.01
CA THR A 90 11.92 -4.65 1.71
C THR A 90 12.92 -3.51 1.56
N LYS A 91 14.06 -3.63 2.22
CA LYS A 91 15.23 -2.78 1.99
C LYS A 91 15.96 -3.27 0.74
N TYR A 92 16.13 -2.41 -0.26
CA TYR A 92 16.79 -2.77 -1.53
C TYR A 92 18.18 -2.16 -1.71
N CYS A 93 18.37 -0.93 -1.20
CA CYS A 93 19.59 -0.19 -1.42
C CYS A 93 19.76 0.93 -0.38
N GLY A 94 20.89 1.61 -0.44
CA GLY A 94 21.25 2.74 0.41
C GLY A 94 22.58 2.47 1.14
N ASP A 95 23.02 3.44 1.94
CA ASP A 95 24.36 3.43 2.57
C ASP A 95 24.54 2.40 3.68
N SER A 96 23.46 1.72 4.08
CA SER A 96 23.45 0.69 5.13
C SER A 96 22.75 -0.56 4.62
N ASP A 97 23.19 -1.73 5.10
CA ASP A 97 22.58 -3.04 4.84
C ASP A 97 21.28 -3.28 5.61
N HIS A 98 20.90 -2.33 6.46
CA HIS A 98 19.67 -2.39 7.26
C HIS A 98 18.94 -1.05 7.31
N PHE A 99 17.69 -1.09 7.75
CA PHE A 99 16.83 0.06 8.02
C PHE A 99 16.07 -0.17 9.32
N ASN A 100 16.25 0.71 10.28
CA ASN A 100 15.55 0.64 11.56
C ASN A 100 14.18 1.31 11.47
N VAL A 101 13.19 0.66 12.04
CA VAL A 101 11.83 1.13 12.21
C VAL A 101 11.49 1.13 13.68
N TYR A 102 10.99 2.23 14.17
CA TYR A 102 10.58 2.37 15.57
C TYR A 102 9.07 2.48 15.67
N THR A 103 8.55 2.10 16.84
CA THR A 103 7.12 2.26 17.18
C THR A 103 6.68 3.70 16.95
N GLY A 104 5.66 3.86 16.13
CA GLY A 104 5.12 5.18 15.75
C GLY A 104 5.72 5.79 14.48
N ASP A 105 6.70 5.12 13.84
CA ASP A 105 7.21 5.54 12.55
C ASP A 105 6.17 5.38 11.44
N ARG A 106 6.15 6.33 10.51
CA ARG A 106 5.32 6.33 9.32
C ARG A 106 6.03 5.58 8.20
N ILE A 107 5.63 4.33 7.96
CA ILE A 107 6.33 3.43 7.02
C ILE A 107 5.68 3.40 5.65
N ALA A 108 4.36 3.48 5.61
CA ALA A 108 3.56 3.38 4.38
C ALA A 108 2.43 4.40 4.39
N GLN A 109 1.70 4.45 3.31
CA GLN A 109 0.46 5.20 3.19
C GLN A 109 -0.65 4.33 2.61
N LEU A 110 -1.86 4.55 3.12
CA LEU A 110 -3.09 3.92 2.65
C LEU A 110 -3.89 4.93 1.84
N TYR A 111 -4.45 4.54 0.72
CA TYR A 111 -5.52 5.28 0.04
C TYR A 111 -6.67 4.36 -0.32
N ILE A 112 -7.87 4.94 -0.39
CA ILE A 112 -9.10 4.21 -0.69
C ILE A 112 -9.58 4.65 -2.07
N VAL A 113 -9.91 3.66 -2.90
CA VAL A 113 -10.40 3.88 -4.25
C VAL A 113 -11.77 3.24 -4.45
N PRO A 114 -12.65 3.84 -5.25
CA PRO A 114 -13.85 3.16 -5.70
C PRO A 114 -13.48 2.06 -6.69
N LEU A 115 -14.20 0.94 -6.63
CA LEU A 115 -14.08 -0.15 -7.59
C LEU A 115 -15.28 -0.11 -8.54
N PRO A 116 -15.07 -0.01 -9.84
CA PRO A 116 -16.16 -0.20 -10.80
C PRO A 116 -16.63 -1.65 -10.76
N GLY A 117 -17.91 -1.87 -10.96
CA GLY A 117 -18.41 -3.20 -11.30
C GLY A 117 -17.84 -3.62 -12.65
N VAL A 118 -17.20 -4.79 -12.70
CA VAL A 118 -16.59 -5.34 -13.91
C VAL A 118 -17.13 -6.74 -14.13
N GLU A 119 -17.65 -6.99 -15.34
CA GLU A 119 -18.00 -8.31 -15.81
C GLU A 119 -17.07 -8.67 -16.98
N PHE A 120 -16.64 -9.91 -17.04
CA PHE A 120 -15.78 -10.43 -18.11
C PHE A 120 -16.56 -11.41 -18.96
N GLU A 121 -16.42 -11.28 -20.28
CA GLU A 121 -16.93 -12.21 -21.26
C GLU A 121 -15.82 -12.65 -22.23
N TRP A 122 -15.91 -13.87 -22.71
CA TRP A 122 -15.05 -14.34 -23.79
C TRP A 122 -15.51 -13.75 -25.09
N ALA A 123 -14.60 -13.19 -25.87
CA ALA A 123 -14.83 -12.65 -27.21
C ALA A 123 -13.86 -13.28 -28.20
N ASP A 124 -14.33 -13.61 -29.39
CA ASP A 124 -13.48 -14.16 -30.46
C ASP A 124 -12.52 -13.08 -30.98
N GLU A 125 -12.95 -11.81 -30.98
CA GLU A 125 -12.18 -10.68 -31.43
C GLU A 125 -12.36 -9.47 -30.50
N LEU A 126 -11.32 -8.65 -30.38
CA LEU A 126 -11.37 -7.36 -29.70
C LEU A 126 -11.42 -6.22 -30.72
N SER A 127 -11.93 -5.06 -30.30
CA SER A 127 -11.96 -3.87 -31.14
C SER A 127 -10.56 -3.43 -31.57
N GLU A 128 -10.43 -2.99 -32.81
CA GLU A 128 -9.19 -2.42 -33.32
C GLU A 128 -8.88 -1.06 -32.72
N THR A 129 -7.59 -0.80 -32.46
CA THR A 129 -7.10 0.52 -32.05
C THR A 129 -5.84 0.88 -32.81
N SER A 130 -5.50 2.16 -32.86
CA SER A 130 -4.26 2.62 -33.51
C SER A 130 -2.98 2.06 -32.85
N ARG A 131 -3.05 1.62 -31.58
CA ARG A 131 -1.96 0.97 -30.87
C ARG A 131 -1.91 -0.53 -31.16
N GLY A 132 -3.04 -1.16 -31.40
CA GLY A 132 -3.15 -2.63 -31.58
C GLY A 132 -2.49 -3.39 -30.44
N ALA A 133 -1.67 -4.39 -30.80
CA ALA A 133 -0.90 -5.21 -29.87
C ALA A 133 0.43 -4.56 -29.40
N GLY A 134 0.71 -3.32 -29.76
CA GLY A 134 1.95 -2.63 -29.42
C GLY A 134 2.13 -2.47 -27.90
N GLY A 135 3.21 -3.07 -27.35
CA GLY A 135 3.63 -3.00 -25.95
C GLY A 135 5.08 -2.53 -25.84
N TYR A 136 5.69 -2.68 -24.71
CA TYR A 136 7.11 -2.47 -24.34
C TYR A 136 8.00 -1.75 -25.38
N GLY A 137 7.91 -0.41 -25.43
CA GLY A 137 8.76 0.40 -26.31
C GLY A 137 8.22 0.62 -27.72
N SER A 138 6.97 0.19 -28.04
CA SER A 138 6.35 0.41 -29.36
C SER A 138 6.14 1.90 -29.71
N THR A 139 6.23 2.81 -28.71
CA THR A 139 6.10 4.27 -28.89
C THR A 139 7.45 5.00 -28.96
N GLY A 140 8.57 4.25 -28.99
CA GLY A 140 9.92 4.82 -29.00
C GLY A 140 10.40 5.31 -27.62
N ARG A 141 11.65 5.80 -27.58
CA ARG A 141 12.24 6.54 -26.44
C ARG A 141 12.24 8.03 -26.74
#